data_b1eb0fc56b7803e08df143099b6b4fa9
#
_entry.id   b1eb0fc56b7803e08df143099b6b4fa9
#
_cell.length_a   1.000
_cell.length_b   1.000
_cell.length_c   1.000
_cell.angle_alpha   90.00
_cell.angle_beta   90.00
_cell.angle_gamma   90.00
#
_symmetry.space_group_name_H-M   'P 1'
#
loop_
_entity.id
_entity.type
_entity.pdbx_description
1 polymer ?
#
loop_
_entity_poly.entity_id
_entity_poly.type
_entity_poly.pdbx_seq_one_letter_code
_entity_poly.pdbx_strand_id
1 'polypeptide(L)'
;MLSPENRTLYTSALTPPPGMRFKEAIATTFSLDPAFLLQAPVHLALMATDAQQGDDLFSRFEAIRRYADNITVYVQQGRIQVPAKGKPSPLFGMLEKMIIEVSAPNGGVFHPKIWAIRFADEYEDEVMYRLVILSRNLTTDASWDLSLQLEGWLTGRRHKINNPLAHLIQLLPELCTGNCDETRRDQALRFASELQRVDWQYPPGFDEIAFYLPGIKRFSWKPPQASRVAVISPFCSDKALQYIVDGYKHIDALISRPETLLALKSETRALFSRTLHLDDAAENPDVPEAPGTDAITATGLHAKVLLFETGWDSEIVLGSANATNAALLCDKNCEILVSLKGKKSKIGSIGDMLSAEGMGKYLVDFDESQQAEPDTQRAEAERVAENARSLLAQACLNVTCRPGQNEQAWALILSGAIPPLPGIVSGWIWPVTVPAESGCALPLNALDKELVLGEFSAASLTGLIAFELHTSHPEVTVRFVLNLPLIAVPDEREAMILQTIINRQEDFMRYLMMLLNADSPFAFSTEINADPVNGFYGLSLGEEVPLLEELTRMYSRNPERLADVAALVKNLRHSPDKPIPEDFLELWAVFESATGVHREQ
;
A
#
# COMPACT_ATOMS: atom_id res chain seq x y z
N MET A 1 23.82 3.31 -14.07
CA MET A 1 23.10 4.17 -13.10
C MET A 1 21.67 3.69 -12.95
N LEU A 2 20.76 3.99 -13.84
CA LEU A 2 19.40 3.45 -13.85
C LEU A 2 19.32 2.41 -14.97
N SER A 3 19.58 1.13 -14.65
CA SER A 3 19.47 0.06 -15.66
C SER A 3 18.04 -0.48 -15.65
N PRO A 4 17.34 -0.46 -16.79
CA PRO A 4 16.00 -1.03 -16.91
C PRO A 4 15.94 -2.55 -16.67
N GLU A 5 17.09 -3.21 -16.64
CA GLU A 5 17.23 -4.65 -16.37
C GLU A 5 17.23 -4.96 -14.86
N ASN A 6 17.54 -3.97 -14.01
CA ASN A 6 17.47 -4.09 -12.56
C ASN A 6 16.03 -3.96 -12.06
N ARG A 7 15.20 -4.94 -12.39
CA ARG A 7 13.81 -4.99 -11.92
C ARG A 7 13.75 -5.73 -10.59
N THR A 8 13.07 -5.14 -9.63
CA THR A 8 12.79 -5.78 -8.34
C THR A 8 11.28 -5.91 -8.19
N LEU A 9 10.83 -7.10 -7.84
CA LEU A 9 9.43 -7.27 -7.46
C LEU A 9 9.18 -6.57 -6.13
N TYR A 10 8.12 -5.77 -6.06
CA TYR A 10 7.73 -5.09 -4.83
C TYR A 10 7.55 -6.08 -3.67
N THR A 11 6.98 -7.25 -3.95
CA THR A 11 6.76 -8.33 -2.99
C THR A 11 8.06 -8.82 -2.37
N SER A 12 9.15 -8.91 -3.16
CA SER A 12 10.48 -9.28 -2.65
C SER A 12 11.03 -8.26 -1.66
N ALA A 13 10.67 -6.97 -1.81
CA ALA A 13 11.09 -5.93 -0.88
C ALA A 13 10.41 -6.05 0.50
N LEU A 14 9.26 -6.71 0.59
CA LEU A 14 8.54 -6.95 1.84
C LEU A 14 9.00 -8.24 2.54
N THR A 15 9.50 -9.23 1.80
CA THR A 15 9.87 -10.55 2.34
C THR A 15 11.01 -10.44 3.36
N PRO A 16 10.90 -11.06 4.55
CA PRO A 16 11.96 -11.07 5.55
C PRO A 16 13.26 -11.66 5.01
N PRO A 17 14.43 -11.13 5.39
CA PRO A 17 15.71 -11.75 5.06
C PRO A 17 15.90 -13.07 5.82
N PRO A 18 16.77 -13.99 5.31
CA PRO A 18 17.04 -15.26 5.98
C PRO A 18 17.44 -15.09 7.45
N GLY A 19 16.84 -15.89 8.33
CA GLY A 19 17.10 -15.86 9.78
C GLY A 19 16.38 -14.74 10.55
N MET A 20 15.65 -13.86 9.84
CA MET A 20 14.89 -12.77 10.44
C MET A 20 13.39 -13.02 10.34
N ARG A 21 12.63 -12.49 11.30
CA ARG A 21 11.16 -12.51 11.32
C ARG A 21 10.62 -11.10 11.26
N PHE A 22 9.52 -10.92 10.55
CA PHE A 22 8.77 -9.67 10.57
C PHE A 22 8.23 -9.37 11.97
N LYS A 23 8.38 -8.14 12.42
CA LYS A 23 7.85 -7.66 13.70
C LYS A 23 6.80 -6.58 13.48
N GLU A 24 7.14 -5.52 12.77
CA GLU A 24 6.27 -4.36 12.56
C GLU A 24 6.65 -3.60 11.29
N ALA A 25 5.69 -2.87 10.74
CA ALA A 25 5.94 -1.98 9.60
C ALA A 25 5.11 -0.70 9.69
N ILE A 26 5.71 0.38 9.20
CA ILE A 26 5.03 1.64 8.90
C ILE A 26 5.22 1.94 7.41
N ALA A 27 4.11 2.17 6.72
CA ALA A 27 4.11 2.62 5.34
C ALA A 27 3.45 3.99 5.20
N THR A 28 3.86 4.74 4.17
CA THR A 28 3.22 5.99 3.78
C THR A 28 2.94 5.99 2.28
N THR A 29 1.82 6.58 1.87
CA THR A 29 1.45 6.71 0.46
C THR A 29 0.50 7.88 0.24
N PHE A 30 0.48 8.43 -0.97
CA PHE A 30 -0.55 9.40 -1.35
C PHE A 30 -1.87 8.71 -1.73
N SER A 31 -1.81 7.61 -2.49
CA SER A 31 -2.98 6.84 -2.89
C SER A 31 -2.79 5.37 -2.53
N LEU A 32 -3.85 4.72 -2.09
CA LEU A 32 -3.85 3.32 -1.64
C LEU A 32 -4.94 2.53 -2.36
N ASP A 33 -4.54 1.42 -2.98
CA ASP A 33 -5.48 0.38 -3.43
C ASP A 33 -5.62 -0.68 -2.32
N PRO A 34 -6.81 -0.89 -1.74
CA PRO A 34 -7.03 -1.92 -0.74
C PRO A 34 -6.67 -3.33 -1.24
N ALA A 35 -6.87 -3.63 -2.53
CA ALA A 35 -6.51 -4.93 -3.11
C ALA A 35 -4.98 -5.16 -3.08
N PHE A 36 -4.19 -4.10 -3.30
CA PHE A 36 -2.75 -4.15 -3.15
C PHE A 36 -2.33 -4.40 -1.69
N LEU A 37 -3.00 -3.76 -0.74
CA LEU A 37 -2.70 -3.92 0.69
C LEU A 37 -3.03 -5.31 1.22
N LEU A 38 -4.01 -6.04 0.65
CA LEU A 38 -4.31 -7.42 1.02
C LEU A 38 -3.10 -8.38 0.87
N GLN A 39 -2.17 -8.07 -0.02
CA GLN A 39 -1.00 -8.91 -0.29
C GLN A 39 0.17 -8.64 0.69
N ALA A 40 0.29 -7.41 1.20
CA ALA A 40 1.43 -7.01 2.02
C ALA A 40 1.66 -7.88 3.28
N PRO A 41 0.64 -8.22 4.11
CA PRO A 41 0.83 -9.08 5.27
C PRO A 41 1.34 -10.47 4.92
N VAL A 42 0.90 -11.04 3.78
CA VAL A 42 1.36 -12.36 3.31
C VAL A 42 2.86 -12.33 3.03
N HIS A 43 3.33 -11.34 2.27
CA HIS A 43 4.74 -11.25 1.92
C HIS A 43 5.64 -10.92 3.12
N LEU A 44 5.15 -10.14 4.08
CA LEU A 44 5.83 -9.87 5.33
C LEU A 44 5.93 -11.13 6.24
N ALA A 45 4.97 -12.05 6.12
CA ALA A 45 4.95 -13.31 6.87
C ALA A 45 5.81 -14.41 6.23
N LEU A 46 6.02 -14.38 4.90
CA LEU A 46 6.75 -15.42 4.17
C LEU A 46 8.25 -15.33 4.43
N MET A 47 8.88 -16.48 4.63
CA MET A 47 10.34 -16.58 4.60
C MET A 47 10.87 -16.53 3.16
N ALA A 48 12.13 -16.11 2.98
CA ALA A 48 12.75 -15.82 1.68
C ALA A 48 12.73 -16.95 0.63
N THR A 49 12.38 -18.19 1.02
CA THR A 49 12.41 -19.37 0.14
C THR A 49 11.06 -19.66 -0.56
N ASP A 50 9.94 -19.07 -0.13
CA ASP A 50 8.60 -19.53 -0.51
C ASP A 50 7.72 -18.47 -1.22
N ALA A 51 8.31 -17.44 -1.78
CA ALA A 51 7.61 -16.24 -2.29
C ALA A 51 6.58 -16.47 -3.44
N GLN A 52 6.44 -17.67 -3.99
CA GLN A 52 5.51 -17.95 -5.10
C GLN A 52 4.21 -18.67 -4.71
N GLN A 53 4.05 -19.15 -3.47
CA GLN A 53 2.97 -20.08 -3.10
C GLN A 53 1.88 -19.52 -2.17
N GLY A 54 2.00 -18.28 -1.67
CA GLY A 54 1.14 -17.73 -0.61
C GLY A 54 -0.05 -16.86 -1.06
N ASP A 55 -0.49 -16.87 -2.32
CA ASP A 55 -1.50 -15.93 -2.83
C ASP A 55 -2.95 -16.45 -2.79
N ASP A 56 -3.28 -17.35 -1.86
CA ASP A 56 -4.65 -17.81 -1.65
C ASP A 56 -5.41 -17.04 -0.55
N LEU A 57 -6.73 -17.19 -0.52
CA LEU A 57 -7.62 -16.50 0.43
C LEU A 57 -7.30 -16.84 1.90
N PHE A 58 -6.89 -18.08 2.20
CA PHE A 58 -6.60 -18.50 3.57
C PHE A 58 -5.32 -17.87 4.08
N SER A 59 -4.27 -17.87 3.26
CA SER A 59 -3.00 -17.22 3.56
C SER A 59 -3.18 -15.72 3.79
N ARG A 60 -4.01 -15.05 2.97
CA ARG A 60 -4.35 -13.64 3.14
C ARG A 60 -5.11 -13.40 4.45
N PHE A 61 -6.16 -14.19 4.73
CA PHE A 61 -6.94 -14.06 5.96
C PHE A 61 -6.04 -14.22 7.21
N GLU A 62 -5.28 -15.30 7.26
CA GLU A 62 -4.43 -15.59 8.43
C GLU A 62 -3.30 -14.57 8.59
N ALA A 63 -2.67 -14.14 7.49
CA ALA A 63 -1.64 -13.12 7.55
C ALA A 63 -2.20 -11.78 8.04
N ILE A 64 -3.39 -11.37 7.58
CA ILE A 64 -4.04 -10.16 8.07
C ILE A 64 -4.41 -10.32 9.54
N ARG A 65 -5.04 -11.43 9.93
CA ARG A 65 -5.42 -11.70 11.32
C ARG A 65 -4.24 -11.59 12.28
N ARG A 66 -3.07 -12.10 11.88
CA ARG A 66 -1.84 -12.08 12.71
C ARG A 66 -1.12 -10.74 12.73
N TYR A 67 -1.08 -10.05 11.60
CA TYR A 67 -0.16 -8.94 11.41
C TYR A 67 -0.83 -7.58 11.22
N ALA A 68 -2.18 -7.51 11.13
CA ALA A 68 -2.88 -6.24 10.95
C ALA A 68 -2.55 -5.22 12.07
N ASP A 69 -2.39 -5.69 13.29
CA ASP A 69 -2.04 -4.83 14.43
C ASP A 69 -0.56 -4.38 14.41
N ASN A 70 0.30 -5.03 13.63
CA ASN A 70 1.72 -4.72 13.49
C ASN A 70 2.04 -3.85 12.26
N ILE A 71 1.06 -3.62 11.37
CA ILE A 71 1.25 -2.86 10.14
C ILE A 71 0.39 -1.60 10.20
N THR A 72 1.00 -0.44 9.95
CA THR A 72 0.31 0.84 9.84
C THR A 72 0.61 1.50 8.51
N VAL A 73 -0.44 1.85 7.75
CA VAL A 73 -0.34 2.52 6.46
C VAL A 73 -0.98 3.90 6.56
N TYR A 74 -0.16 4.94 6.50
CA TYR A 74 -0.62 6.33 6.48
C TYR A 74 -0.87 6.76 5.04
N VAL A 75 -2.10 7.13 4.72
CA VAL A 75 -2.54 7.53 3.37
C VAL A 75 -3.14 8.93 3.38
N GLN A 76 -2.88 9.71 2.33
CA GLN A 76 -3.54 11.02 2.17
C GLN A 76 -5.05 10.85 2.24
N GLN A 77 -5.71 11.64 3.07
CA GLN A 77 -7.16 11.64 3.28
C GLN A 77 -7.95 11.74 1.95
N GLY A 78 -8.95 10.86 1.80
CA GLY A 78 -9.79 10.78 0.61
C GLY A 78 -9.06 10.19 -0.63
N ARG A 79 -7.93 9.49 -0.44
CA ARG A 79 -7.14 8.91 -1.54
C ARG A 79 -7.04 7.38 -1.48
N ILE A 80 -7.91 6.74 -0.74
CA ILE A 80 -8.07 5.29 -0.85
C ILE A 80 -8.92 5.04 -2.10
N GLN A 81 -8.43 4.15 -2.98
CA GLN A 81 -9.12 3.81 -4.23
C GLN A 81 -10.27 2.83 -3.97
N VAL A 82 -11.31 2.92 -4.77
CA VAL A 82 -12.29 1.83 -4.85
C VAL A 82 -11.59 0.64 -5.49
N PRO A 83 -11.62 -0.56 -4.88
CA PRO A 83 -11.01 -1.74 -5.48
C PRO A 83 -11.48 -1.91 -6.92
N ALA A 84 -10.53 -2.14 -7.85
CA ALA A 84 -10.85 -2.39 -9.25
C ALA A 84 -11.90 -3.49 -9.35
N LYS A 85 -12.70 -3.54 -10.44
CA LYS A 85 -13.85 -4.45 -10.69
C LYS A 85 -13.48 -5.94 -10.47
N GLY A 86 -12.98 -6.25 -9.27
CA GLY A 86 -12.81 -7.59 -8.73
C GLY A 86 -14.06 -8.00 -7.94
N LYS A 87 -14.17 -9.25 -7.59
CA LYS A 87 -15.22 -9.69 -6.68
C LYS A 87 -15.03 -8.98 -5.33
N PRO A 88 -16.06 -8.33 -4.77
CA PRO A 88 -15.97 -7.76 -3.44
C PRO A 88 -15.55 -8.86 -2.46
N SER A 89 -14.72 -8.49 -1.49
CA SER A 89 -14.18 -9.44 -0.52
C SER A 89 -14.45 -8.94 0.90
N PRO A 90 -14.96 -9.80 1.79
CA PRO A 90 -15.07 -9.48 3.21
C PRO A 90 -13.71 -9.12 3.85
N LEU A 91 -12.60 -9.60 3.27
CA LEU A 91 -11.25 -9.31 3.77
C LEU A 91 -10.89 -7.83 3.75
N PHE A 92 -11.51 -7.02 2.85
CA PHE A 92 -11.29 -5.57 2.87
C PHE A 92 -11.67 -4.94 4.21
N GLY A 93 -12.72 -5.44 4.88
CA GLY A 93 -13.10 -4.98 6.20
C GLY A 93 -12.03 -5.20 7.28
N MET A 94 -11.17 -6.19 7.12
CA MET A 94 -10.08 -6.44 8.07
C MET A 94 -8.91 -5.44 7.93
N LEU A 95 -8.83 -4.70 6.82
CA LEU A 95 -7.77 -3.71 6.57
C LEU A 95 -7.99 -2.40 7.33
N GLU A 96 -9.17 -2.13 7.85
CA GLU A 96 -9.54 -0.88 8.54
C GLU A 96 -8.52 -0.49 9.62
N LYS A 97 -8.08 -1.47 10.41
CA LYS A 97 -7.12 -1.29 11.50
C LYS A 97 -5.73 -0.87 11.01
N MET A 98 -5.38 -1.21 9.77
CA MET A 98 -4.06 -0.94 9.19
C MET A 98 -4.00 0.45 8.56
N ILE A 99 -5.13 1.02 8.15
CA ILE A 99 -5.20 2.23 7.33
C ILE A 99 -5.51 3.45 8.20
N ILE A 100 -4.64 4.46 8.14
CA ILE A 100 -4.84 5.74 8.82
C ILE A 100 -4.80 6.86 7.78
N GLU A 101 -5.89 7.62 7.69
CA GLU A 101 -5.96 8.78 6.82
C GLU A 101 -5.30 9.99 7.47
N VAL A 102 -4.44 10.69 6.72
CA VAL A 102 -3.65 11.84 7.17
C VAL A 102 -3.75 13.01 6.21
N SER A 103 -3.50 14.20 6.71
CA SER A 103 -3.40 15.44 5.93
C SER A 103 -2.06 16.13 6.14
N ALA A 104 -1.53 16.77 5.10
CA ALA A 104 -0.30 17.54 5.22
C ALA A 104 -0.48 18.75 6.16
N PRO A 105 0.55 19.16 6.91
CA PRO A 105 0.43 20.15 7.98
C PRO A 105 0.03 21.55 7.50
N ASN A 106 0.33 21.91 6.25
CA ASN A 106 0.15 23.26 5.73
C ASN A 106 -0.97 23.37 4.66
N GLY A 107 -1.94 22.45 4.69
CA GLY A 107 -3.03 22.40 3.71
C GLY A 107 -2.58 22.03 2.30
N GLY A 108 -1.41 21.41 2.17
CA GLY A 108 -0.91 20.81 0.95
C GLY A 108 -1.28 19.32 0.87
N VAL A 109 -0.42 18.54 0.25
CA VAL A 109 -0.62 17.11 0.02
C VAL A 109 0.40 16.30 0.83
N PHE A 110 -0.08 15.25 1.49
CA PHE A 110 0.78 14.24 2.12
C PHE A 110 1.20 13.23 1.06
N HIS A 111 2.47 13.28 0.65
CA HIS A 111 2.93 12.54 -0.52
C HIS A 111 4.16 11.63 -0.32
N PRO A 112 4.70 11.43 0.90
CA PRO A 112 5.81 10.50 1.09
C PRO A 112 5.38 9.07 0.72
N LYS A 113 6.29 8.30 0.13
CA LYS A 113 6.06 6.92 -0.29
C LYS A 113 7.19 6.06 0.22
N ILE A 114 7.00 5.48 1.40
CA ILE A 114 8.00 4.61 2.03
C ILE A 114 7.36 3.38 2.66
N TRP A 115 8.19 2.36 2.86
CA TRP A 115 8.04 1.34 3.88
C TRP A 115 9.24 1.41 4.81
N ALA A 116 8.98 1.49 6.10
CA ALA A 116 9.95 1.22 7.16
C ALA A 116 9.53 -0.09 7.83
N ILE A 117 10.33 -1.13 7.66
CA ILE A 117 10.01 -2.49 8.11
C ILE A 117 11.04 -2.89 9.16
N ARG A 118 10.56 -3.34 10.30
CA ARG A 118 11.36 -3.86 11.42
C ARG A 118 11.37 -5.38 11.38
N PHE A 119 12.54 -5.95 11.26
CA PHE A 119 12.79 -7.38 11.41
C PHE A 119 13.65 -7.62 12.66
N ALA A 120 13.48 -8.77 13.26
CA ALA A 120 14.36 -9.22 14.32
C ALA A 120 14.62 -10.73 14.18
N ASP A 121 15.70 -11.19 14.76
CA ASP A 121 15.95 -12.62 14.95
C ASP A 121 14.94 -13.22 15.94
N GLU A 122 15.02 -14.51 16.17
CA GLU A 122 14.07 -15.22 17.04
C GLU A 122 14.08 -14.69 18.48
N TYR A 123 15.23 -14.25 18.98
CA TYR A 123 15.45 -13.81 20.37
C TYR A 123 15.41 -12.27 20.52
N GLU A 124 15.23 -11.53 19.41
CA GLU A 124 15.29 -10.06 19.33
C GLU A 124 16.64 -9.44 19.79
N ASP A 125 17.71 -10.21 19.75
CA ASP A 125 19.06 -9.73 20.03
C ASP A 125 19.60 -8.88 18.88
N GLU A 126 19.20 -9.23 17.64
CA GLU A 126 19.55 -8.49 16.43
C GLU A 126 18.29 -7.89 15.78
N VAL A 127 18.28 -6.58 15.60
CA VAL A 127 17.20 -5.85 14.94
C VAL A 127 17.71 -5.20 13.67
N MET A 128 17.02 -5.49 12.56
CA MET A 128 17.30 -4.93 11.25
C MET A 128 16.12 -4.10 10.75
N TYR A 129 16.40 -2.97 10.15
CA TYR A 129 15.44 -2.16 9.44
C TYR A 129 15.66 -2.25 7.93
N ARG A 130 14.55 -2.41 7.20
CA ARG A 130 14.51 -2.20 5.75
C ARG A 130 13.69 -0.96 5.46
N LEU A 131 14.30 -0.02 4.75
CA LEU A 131 13.63 1.18 4.25
C LEU A 131 13.48 1.04 2.73
N VAL A 132 12.24 1.07 2.26
CA VAL A 132 11.93 1.12 0.82
C VAL A 132 11.37 2.49 0.51
N ILE A 133 12.02 3.25 -0.38
CA ILE A 133 11.57 4.56 -0.85
C ILE A 133 11.10 4.38 -2.28
N LEU A 134 9.87 4.82 -2.55
CA LEU A 134 9.17 4.57 -3.80
C LEU A 134 8.85 5.89 -4.52
N SER A 135 8.89 5.90 -5.85
CA SER A 135 8.31 6.98 -6.65
C SER A 135 6.82 6.77 -6.92
N ARG A 136 6.31 5.53 -6.79
CA ARG A 136 4.89 5.15 -6.99
C ARG A 136 4.10 5.08 -5.68
N ASN A 137 2.78 5.12 -5.81
CA ASN A 137 1.84 4.85 -4.73
C ASN A 137 1.72 3.35 -4.43
N LEU A 138 1.01 3.00 -3.36
CA LEU A 138 0.63 1.61 -3.05
C LEU A 138 -0.63 1.22 -3.84
N THR A 139 -0.44 1.08 -5.16
CA THR A 139 -1.50 0.84 -6.15
C THR A 139 -1.06 -0.22 -7.15
N THR A 140 -2.01 -0.80 -7.87
CA THR A 140 -1.79 -1.88 -8.86
C THR A 140 -1.51 -1.37 -10.28
N ASP A 141 -1.26 -0.06 -10.46
CA ASP A 141 -0.96 0.50 -11.79
C ASP A 141 0.37 -0.02 -12.37
N ALA A 142 0.50 -0.03 -13.70
CA ALA A 142 1.65 -0.53 -14.46
C ALA A 142 2.63 0.59 -14.89
N SER A 143 2.72 1.68 -14.12
CA SER A 143 3.60 2.80 -14.44
C SER A 143 5.08 2.45 -14.32
N TRP A 144 5.91 3.14 -15.13
CA TRP A 144 7.36 3.08 -15.04
C TRP A 144 7.83 3.90 -13.84
N ASP A 145 8.35 3.22 -12.81
CA ASP A 145 8.70 3.83 -11.54
C ASP A 145 10.08 3.38 -11.02
N LEU A 146 10.48 3.95 -9.88
CA LEU A 146 11.74 3.62 -9.20
C LEU A 146 11.50 3.31 -7.74
N SER A 147 12.32 2.39 -7.24
CA SER A 147 12.43 2.10 -5.82
C SER A 147 13.89 2.08 -5.37
N LEU A 148 14.11 2.52 -4.14
CA LEU A 148 15.37 2.34 -3.44
C LEU A 148 15.11 1.49 -2.19
N GLN A 149 15.84 0.40 -2.05
CA GLN A 149 15.86 -0.40 -0.84
C GLN A 149 17.17 -0.19 -0.09
N LEU A 150 17.06 0.14 1.19
CA LEU A 150 18.18 0.22 2.11
C LEU A 150 17.93 -0.77 3.25
N GLU A 151 18.98 -1.47 3.65
CA GLU A 151 18.99 -2.31 4.83
C GLU A 151 20.01 -1.76 5.84
N GLY A 152 19.69 -1.88 7.13
CA GLY A 152 20.58 -1.38 8.16
C GLY A 152 20.26 -2.00 9.51
N TRP A 153 21.28 -2.06 10.33
CA TRP A 153 21.21 -2.68 11.65
C TRP A 153 20.98 -1.61 12.74
N LEU A 154 20.15 -1.93 13.69
CA LEU A 154 19.94 -1.09 14.87
C LEU A 154 21.22 -1.10 15.72
N THR A 155 21.78 0.08 15.98
CA THR A 155 22.99 0.24 16.78
C THR A 155 22.72 1.06 18.03
N GLY A 156 23.69 1.13 18.93
CA GLY A 156 23.62 2.02 20.11
C GLY A 156 23.85 3.50 19.78
N ARG A 157 24.33 3.82 18.55
CA ARG A 157 24.76 5.17 18.15
C ARG A 157 23.69 5.86 17.30
N ARG A 158 23.46 7.17 17.56
CA ARG A 158 22.60 8.00 16.71
C ARG A 158 23.36 8.51 15.48
N HIS A 159 22.74 8.39 14.31
CA HIS A 159 23.27 8.86 13.02
C HIS A 159 22.50 10.11 12.58
N LYS A 160 23.18 11.25 12.45
CA LYS A 160 22.54 12.53 12.09
C LYS A 160 21.83 12.49 10.74
N ILE A 161 22.28 11.65 9.81
CA ILE A 161 21.68 11.50 8.49
C ILE A 161 20.23 11.00 8.58
N ASN A 162 19.89 10.26 9.63
CA ASN A 162 18.56 9.69 9.84
C ASN A 162 17.56 10.66 10.47
N ASN A 163 17.99 11.86 10.90
CA ASN A 163 17.09 12.82 11.55
C ASN A 163 15.87 13.19 10.71
N PRO A 164 15.97 13.43 9.38
CA PRO A 164 14.78 13.71 8.57
C PRO A 164 13.80 12.54 8.57
N LEU A 165 14.28 11.32 8.33
CA LEU A 165 13.45 10.12 8.32
C LEU A 165 12.74 9.90 9.66
N ALA A 166 13.49 9.97 10.76
CA ALA A 166 12.93 9.85 12.11
C ALA A 166 11.88 10.94 12.41
N HIS A 167 12.12 12.17 11.94
CA HIS A 167 11.16 13.26 12.08
C HIS A 167 9.87 13.02 11.29
N LEU A 168 9.97 12.51 10.06
CA LEU A 168 8.80 12.13 9.28
C LEU A 168 7.93 11.13 10.05
N ILE A 169 8.54 10.06 10.56
CA ILE A 169 7.80 9.02 11.29
C ILE A 169 7.20 9.58 12.59
N GLN A 170 7.94 10.41 13.32
CA GLN A 170 7.44 11.05 14.54
C GLN A 170 6.23 11.96 14.28
N LEU A 171 6.17 12.59 13.12
CA LEU A 171 5.10 13.51 12.73
C LEU A 171 3.79 12.80 12.37
N LEU A 172 3.85 11.54 11.89
CA LEU A 172 2.69 10.82 11.36
C LEU A 172 1.46 10.81 12.27
N PRO A 173 1.56 10.52 13.58
CA PRO A 173 0.40 10.56 14.48
C PRO A 173 -0.25 11.93 14.62
N GLU A 174 0.52 13.01 14.44
CA GLU A 174 0.01 14.39 14.52
C GLU A 174 -0.74 14.82 13.25
N LEU A 175 -0.53 14.10 12.14
CA LEU A 175 -1.19 14.36 10.85
C LEU A 175 -2.50 13.60 10.68
N CYS A 176 -2.87 12.71 11.61
CA CYS A 176 -4.10 11.94 11.54
C CYS A 176 -5.33 12.84 11.50
N THR A 177 -6.25 12.56 10.59
CA THR A 177 -7.51 13.33 10.44
C THR A 177 -8.63 12.83 11.34
N GLY A 178 -8.49 11.61 11.87
CA GLY A 178 -9.32 11.01 12.89
C GLY A 178 -8.54 10.76 14.19
N ASN A 179 -9.11 9.97 15.09
CA ASN A 179 -8.40 9.57 16.29
C ASN A 179 -7.30 8.55 15.94
N CYS A 180 -6.05 8.94 16.13
CA CYS A 180 -4.94 8.00 16.15
C CYS A 180 -4.93 7.32 17.52
N ASP A 181 -5.08 6.00 17.56
CA ASP A 181 -5.02 5.27 18.82
C ASP A 181 -3.61 5.34 19.46
N GLU A 182 -3.56 5.06 20.75
CA GLU A 182 -2.32 5.16 21.53
C GLU A 182 -1.28 4.14 21.05
N THR A 183 -1.69 2.95 20.65
CA THR A 183 -0.82 1.88 20.14
C THR A 183 -0.09 2.31 18.87
N ARG A 184 -0.80 2.93 17.92
CA ARG A 184 -0.21 3.44 16.68
C ARG A 184 0.71 4.63 16.91
N ARG A 185 0.37 5.48 17.88
CA ARG A 185 1.24 6.57 18.31
C ARG A 185 2.55 6.04 18.91
N ASP A 186 2.47 5.08 19.81
CA ASP A 186 3.63 4.47 20.45
C ASP A 186 4.50 3.73 19.42
N GLN A 187 3.90 3.03 18.48
CA GLN A 187 4.62 2.41 17.35
C GLN A 187 5.43 3.45 16.59
N ALA A 188 4.81 4.56 16.18
CA ALA A 188 5.50 5.62 15.43
C ALA A 188 6.65 6.25 16.24
N LEU A 189 6.44 6.52 17.53
CA LEU A 189 7.48 7.08 18.40
C LEU A 189 8.66 6.12 18.60
N ARG A 190 8.38 4.82 18.77
CA ARG A 190 9.42 3.78 18.86
C ARG A 190 10.21 3.72 17.54
N PHE A 191 9.54 3.62 16.38
CA PHE A 191 10.19 3.61 15.08
C PHE A 191 11.07 4.85 14.87
N ALA A 192 10.57 6.04 15.19
CA ALA A 192 11.34 7.27 15.08
C ALA A 192 12.61 7.24 15.95
N SER A 193 12.51 6.72 17.18
CA SER A 193 13.65 6.58 18.09
C SER A 193 14.67 5.55 17.59
N GLU A 194 14.21 4.41 17.07
CA GLU A 194 15.08 3.35 16.56
C GLU A 194 15.74 3.76 15.25
N LEU A 195 14.99 4.32 14.29
CA LEU A 195 15.51 4.78 13.00
C LEU A 195 16.67 5.78 13.14
N GLN A 196 16.68 6.64 14.19
CA GLN A 196 17.84 7.49 14.47
C GLN A 196 19.13 6.72 14.69
N ARG A 197 19.06 5.45 15.07
CA ARG A 197 20.19 4.59 15.45
C ARG A 197 20.51 3.51 14.43
N VAL A 198 19.79 3.47 13.31
CA VAL A 198 20.06 2.51 12.23
C VAL A 198 21.31 2.94 11.46
N ASP A 199 22.23 2.01 11.27
CA ASP A 199 23.41 2.15 10.41
C ASP A 199 23.11 1.50 9.06
N TRP A 200 22.84 2.35 8.04
CA TRP A 200 22.42 1.90 6.72
C TRP A 200 23.57 1.35 5.91
N GLN A 201 23.37 0.20 5.27
CA GLN A 201 24.25 -0.31 4.24
C GLN A 201 24.03 0.50 2.95
N TYR A 202 25.10 1.04 2.41
CA TYR A 202 25.02 1.82 1.17
C TYR A 202 24.89 0.88 -0.04
N PRO A 203 24.05 1.21 -1.03
CA PRO A 203 24.00 0.44 -2.25
C PRO A 203 25.37 0.38 -2.93
N PRO A 204 25.70 -0.71 -3.65
CA PRO A 204 26.99 -0.86 -4.30
C PRO A 204 27.36 0.34 -5.18
N GLY A 205 28.56 0.87 -4.96
CA GLY A 205 29.10 2.00 -5.72
C GLY A 205 28.80 3.39 -5.15
N PHE A 206 27.89 3.49 -4.19
CA PHE A 206 27.60 4.75 -3.50
C PHE A 206 28.43 4.88 -2.22
N ASP A 207 28.89 6.11 -1.98
CA ASP A 207 29.77 6.43 -0.85
C ASP A 207 29.06 7.36 0.18
N GLU A 208 27.97 8.06 -0.21
CA GLU A 208 27.23 8.98 0.64
C GLU A 208 25.71 8.81 0.45
N ILE A 209 24.95 8.95 1.55
CA ILE A 209 23.49 9.01 1.59
C ILE A 209 23.05 10.23 2.38
N ALA A 210 21.98 10.91 1.94
CA ALA A 210 21.31 11.96 2.69
C ALA A 210 19.79 11.91 2.47
N PHE A 211 19.01 12.17 3.53
CA PHE A 211 17.54 12.25 3.45
C PHE A 211 17.08 13.70 3.58
N TYR A 212 16.00 14.04 2.86
CA TYR A 212 15.38 15.36 2.89
C TYR A 212 13.87 15.23 2.96
N LEU A 213 13.23 16.24 3.57
CA LEU A 213 11.77 16.35 3.67
C LEU A 213 11.32 17.70 3.09
N PRO A 214 11.12 17.82 1.77
CA PRO A 214 10.46 18.98 1.20
C PRO A 214 9.10 19.22 1.90
N GLY A 215 8.79 20.48 2.22
CA GLY A 215 7.65 20.85 3.05
C GLY A 215 7.96 21.01 4.54
N ILE A 216 9.11 20.51 5.00
CA ILE A 216 9.63 20.72 6.37
C ILE A 216 10.90 21.58 6.29
N LYS A 217 10.81 22.89 6.58
CA LYS A 217 11.89 23.87 6.36
C LYS A 217 13.26 23.40 6.84
N ARG A 218 13.32 22.78 8.01
CA ARG A 218 14.58 22.29 8.60
C ARG A 218 15.27 21.23 7.75
N PHE A 219 14.53 20.47 6.97
CA PHE A 219 14.99 19.33 6.20
C PHE A 219 14.72 19.50 4.69
N SER A 220 14.46 20.74 4.23
CA SER A 220 14.21 21.03 2.83
C SER A 220 15.42 20.70 1.97
N TRP A 221 15.17 20.20 0.77
CA TRP A 221 16.19 19.93 -0.24
C TRP A 221 16.54 21.21 -1.03
N LYS A 222 17.80 21.31 -1.46
CA LYS A 222 18.27 22.32 -2.38
C LYS A 222 19.12 21.69 -3.46
N PRO A 223 19.07 22.21 -4.71
CA PRO A 223 19.96 21.73 -5.77
C PRO A 223 21.43 21.80 -5.34
N PRO A 224 22.23 20.73 -5.53
CA PRO A 224 23.65 20.73 -5.22
C PRO A 224 24.42 21.61 -6.23
N GLN A 225 25.63 21.99 -5.89
CA GLN A 225 26.52 22.60 -6.89
C GLN A 225 27.05 21.51 -7.82
N ALA A 226 26.68 21.59 -9.09
CA ALA A 226 27.07 20.61 -10.10
C ALA A 226 27.40 21.28 -11.44
N SER A 227 28.06 20.55 -12.34
CA SER A 227 28.37 21.02 -13.68
C SER A 227 27.33 20.60 -14.72
N ARG A 228 26.63 19.50 -14.46
CA ARG A 228 25.62 18.92 -15.35
C ARG A 228 24.39 18.48 -14.57
N VAL A 229 23.22 18.54 -15.20
CA VAL A 229 21.94 18.11 -14.63
C VAL A 229 21.04 17.44 -15.67
N ALA A 230 20.31 16.40 -15.26
CA ALA A 230 19.17 15.85 -15.98
C ALA A 230 17.99 15.65 -15.01
N VAL A 231 16.78 15.82 -15.53
CA VAL A 231 15.53 15.76 -14.74
C VAL A 231 14.62 14.71 -15.33
N ILE A 232 14.15 13.79 -14.49
CA ILE A 232 13.09 12.82 -14.81
C ILE A 232 11.94 13.09 -13.86
N SER A 233 10.79 13.50 -14.36
CA SER A 233 9.62 13.75 -13.51
C SER A 233 8.33 13.71 -14.34
N PRO A 234 7.30 12.96 -13.94
CA PRO A 234 6.03 12.88 -14.67
C PRO A 234 5.29 14.21 -14.70
N PHE A 235 5.46 15.03 -13.67
CA PHE A 235 4.84 16.35 -13.55
C PHE A 235 5.91 17.41 -13.28
N CYS A 236 5.87 18.47 -14.04
CA CYS A 236 6.82 19.57 -13.95
C CYS A 236 6.11 20.91 -13.95
N SER A 237 6.78 21.94 -13.42
CA SER A 237 6.36 23.33 -13.55
C SER A 237 7.55 24.21 -13.89
N ASP A 238 7.32 25.28 -14.66
CA ASP A 238 8.38 26.19 -15.15
C ASP A 238 9.29 26.69 -14.01
N LYS A 239 8.71 27.20 -12.94
CA LYS A 239 9.49 27.74 -11.82
C LYS A 239 10.33 26.68 -11.08
N ALA A 240 9.80 25.47 -10.93
CA ALA A 240 10.54 24.39 -10.29
C ALA A 240 11.69 23.91 -11.18
N LEU A 241 11.47 23.76 -12.48
CA LEU A 241 12.54 23.42 -13.41
C LEU A 241 13.63 24.49 -13.42
N GLN A 242 13.27 25.78 -13.52
CA GLN A 242 14.21 26.89 -13.43
C GLN A 242 15.03 26.83 -12.14
N TYR A 243 14.37 26.60 -10.99
CA TYR A 243 15.06 26.47 -9.69
C TYR A 243 16.04 25.29 -9.67
N ILE A 244 15.66 24.13 -10.25
CA ILE A 244 16.52 22.94 -10.27
C ILE A 244 17.77 23.19 -11.12
N VAL A 245 17.62 23.88 -12.27
CA VAL A 245 18.71 24.04 -13.26
C VAL A 245 19.48 25.35 -13.13
N ASP A 246 19.14 26.18 -12.17
CA ASP A 246 19.77 27.50 -12.00
C ASP A 246 21.28 27.38 -11.71
N GLY A 247 22.07 28.11 -12.51
CA GLY A 247 23.52 28.18 -12.37
C GLY A 247 24.31 26.99 -12.95
N TYR A 248 23.66 25.99 -13.58
CA TYR A 248 24.38 24.89 -14.22
C TYR A 248 24.83 25.23 -15.65
N LYS A 249 26.03 24.72 -16.02
CA LYS A 249 26.63 24.97 -17.33
C LYS A 249 26.02 24.09 -18.42
N HIS A 250 25.68 22.86 -18.07
CA HIS A 250 25.13 21.86 -19.01
C HIS A 250 23.84 21.28 -18.42
N ILE A 251 22.73 21.56 -19.09
CA ILE A 251 21.40 21.05 -18.76
C ILE A 251 21.07 20.03 -19.82
N ASP A 252 21.26 18.73 -19.49
CA ASP A 252 21.31 17.64 -20.46
C ASP A 252 19.93 17.27 -20.97
N ALA A 253 19.04 16.81 -20.11
CA ALA A 253 17.75 16.30 -20.52
C ALA A 253 16.63 16.58 -19.52
N LEU A 254 15.43 16.81 -20.05
CA LEU A 254 14.15 16.74 -19.35
C LEU A 254 13.37 15.53 -19.90
N ILE A 255 13.06 14.58 -19.03
CA ILE A 255 12.24 13.41 -19.35
C ILE A 255 10.93 13.55 -18.58
N SER A 256 9.81 13.68 -19.29
CA SER A 256 8.49 13.88 -18.69
C SER A 256 7.39 13.25 -19.53
N ARG A 257 6.14 13.38 -19.09
CA ARG A 257 4.97 12.96 -19.86
C ARG A 257 4.69 13.96 -20.98
N PRO A 258 4.20 13.52 -22.16
CA PRO A 258 3.88 14.41 -23.28
C PRO A 258 2.99 15.58 -22.89
N GLU A 259 1.91 15.33 -22.15
CA GLU A 259 0.96 16.35 -21.72
C GLU A 259 1.59 17.39 -20.76
N THR A 260 2.53 16.94 -19.91
CA THR A 260 3.30 17.85 -19.05
C THR A 260 4.26 18.72 -19.86
N LEU A 261 4.94 18.13 -20.85
CA LEU A 261 5.85 18.86 -21.74
C LEU A 261 5.10 19.90 -22.57
N LEU A 262 3.90 19.59 -23.04
CA LEU A 262 3.02 20.53 -23.74
C LEU A 262 2.61 21.73 -22.87
N ALA A 263 2.34 21.48 -21.58
CA ALA A 263 1.92 22.53 -20.64
C ALA A 263 3.06 23.48 -20.21
N LEU A 264 4.32 23.09 -20.41
CA LEU A 264 5.48 23.95 -20.11
C LEU A 264 5.67 25.00 -21.19
N LYS A 265 6.22 26.17 -20.79
CA LYS A 265 6.62 27.22 -21.70
C LYS A 265 7.77 26.77 -22.60
N SER A 266 7.77 27.20 -23.86
CA SER A 266 8.84 26.90 -24.80
C SER A 266 10.22 27.34 -24.31
N GLU A 267 10.29 28.51 -23.61
CA GLU A 267 11.54 29.01 -23.04
C GLU A 267 12.08 28.07 -21.94
N THR A 268 11.19 27.44 -21.17
CA THR A 268 11.61 26.49 -20.12
C THR A 268 12.11 25.19 -20.73
N ARG A 269 11.42 24.67 -21.78
CA ARG A 269 11.89 23.48 -22.50
C ARG A 269 13.24 23.71 -23.17
N ALA A 270 13.43 24.90 -23.74
CA ALA A 270 14.67 25.30 -24.41
C ALA A 270 15.90 25.40 -23.49
N LEU A 271 15.71 25.36 -22.15
CA LEU A 271 16.83 25.26 -21.20
C LEU A 271 17.55 23.91 -21.30
N PHE A 272 16.85 22.86 -21.72
CA PHE A 272 17.36 21.51 -21.79
C PHE A 272 17.89 21.20 -23.20
N SER A 273 19.04 20.53 -23.27
CA SER A 273 19.62 20.10 -24.55
C SER A 273 18.72 19.12 -25.29
N ARG A 274 17.98 18.29 -24.54
CA ARG A 274 16.99 17.34 -25.07
C ARG A 274 15.75 17.34 -24.17
N THR A 275 14.58 17.28 -24.81
CA THR A 275 13.30 17.08 -24.14
C THR A 275 12.70 15.76 -24.65
N LEU A 276 12.43 14.83 -23.74
CA LEU A 276 12.16 13.42 -24.04
C LEU A 276 10.92 12.94 -23.31
N HIS A 277 10.26 11.93 -23.87
CA HIS A 277 9.22 11.14 -23.19
C HIS A 277 9.47 9.64 -23.37
N LEU A 278 8.75 8.80 -22.64
CA LEU A 278 8.80 7.35 -22.86
C LEU A 278 8.15 7.02 -24.21
N ASP A 279 8.72 6.02 -24.91
CA ASP A 279 8.12 5.43 -26.10
C ASP A 279 6.83 4.68 -25.72
N ASP A 280 5.78 4.81 -26.52
CA ASP A 280 4.50 4.10 -26.31
C ASP A 280 4.70 2.58 -26.23
N ALA A 281 5.66 2.03 -26.99
CA ALA A 281 6.02 0.62 -26.92
C ALA A 281 6.69 0.21 -25.60
N ALA A 282 7.30 1.16 -24.87
CA ALA A 282 7.86 0.93 -23.54
C ALA A 282 6.81 1.04 -22.42
N GLU A 283 5.69 1.70 -22.70
CA GLU A 283 4.56 1.84 -21.78
C GLU A 283 3.67 0.59 -21.74
N ASN A 284 3.68 -0.24 -22.79
CA ASN A 284 2.93 -1.48 -22.91
C ASN A 284 3.86 -2.71 -22.98
N PRO A 285 4.50 -3.16 -21.90
CA PRO A 285 5.11 -4.47 -21.92
C PRO A 285 4.00 -5.53 -21.88
N ASP A 286 3.84 -6.31 -22.95
CA ASP A 286 3.09 -7.58 -23.08
C ASP A 286 2.06 -7.90 -21.97
N VAL A 287 1.10 -7.01 -21.72
CA VAL A 287 -0.09 -7.35 -20.96
C VAL A 287 -1.06 -7.93 -22.00
N PRO A 288 -1.43 -9.22 -21.93
CA PRO A 288 -2.47 -9.77 -22.77
C PRO A 288 -3.73 -8.91 -22.61
N GLU A 289 -4.22 -8.33 -23.69
CA GLU A 289 -5.53 -7.68 -23.71
C GLU A 289 -6.59 -8.70 -23.28
N ALA A 290 -6.97 -8.66 -22.02
CA ALA A 290 -8.17 -9.37 -21.57
C ALA A 290 -9.37 -8.59 -22.11
N PRO A 291 -10.19 -9.18 -23.00
CA PRO A 291 -11.33 -8.47 -23.56
C PRO A 291 -12.32 -8.12 -22.46
N GLY A 292 -12.56 -6.83 -22.25
CA GLY A 292 -13.63 -6.30 -21.38
C GLY A 292 -13.20 -5.60 -20.10
N THR A 293 -11.95 -5.22 -19.91
CA THR A 293 -11.52 -4.36 -18.80
C THR A 293 -11.34 -2.93 -19.26
N ASP A 294 -12.35 -2.09 -19.05
CA ASP A 294 -12.27 -0.62 -19.05
C ASP A 294 -11.52 -0.09 -17.79
N ALA A 295 -10.52 -0.78 -17.30
CA ALA A 295 -9.58 -0.22 -16.36
C ALA A 295 -8.52 0.50 -17.19
N ILE A 296 -8.59 1.83 -17.24
CA ILE A 296 -7.45 2.67 -17.60
C ILE A 296 -6.37 2.35 -16.57
N THR A 297 -5.57 1.33 -16.85
CA THR A 297 -4.33 1.07 -16.12
C THR A 297 -3.50 2.31 -16.38
N ALA A 298 -3.25 3.12 -15.35
CA ALA A 298 -2.40 4.28 -15.49
C ALA A 298 -1.02 3.77 -15.91
N THR A 299 -0.74 3.90 -17.20
CA THR A 299 0.55 3.58 -17.83
C THR A 299 1.38 4.84 -17.92
N GLY A 300 2.66 4.72 -18.19
CA GLY A 300 3.53 5.84 -18.41
C GLY A 300 4.52 6.14 -17.29
N LEU A 301 5.23 7.24 -17.44
CA LEU A 301 6.28 7.67 -16.53
C LEU A 301 5.70 8.05 -15.15
N HIS A 302 6.22 7.43 -14.09
CA HIS A 302 5.95 7.82 -12.69
C HIS A 302 7.23 8.03 -11.87
N ALA A 303 8.39 7.69 -12.43
CA ALA A 303 9.69 7.91 -11.81
C ALA A 303 9.99 9.40 -11.54
N LYS A 304 10.62 9.70 -10.41
CA LYS A 304 11.03 11.05 -10.00
C LYS A 304 12.48 11.02 -9.58
N VAL A 305 13.34 11.55 -10.45
CA VAL A 305 14.80 11.52 -10.29
C VAL A 305 15.43 12.80 -10.80
N LEU A 306 16.35 13.32 -10.02
CA LEU A 306 17.24 14.39 -10.42
C LEU A 306 18.66 13.83 -10.43
N LEU A 307 19.38 14.04 -11.51
CA LEU A 307 20.75 13.56 -11.72
C LEU A 307 21.68 14.74 -11.81
N PHE A 308 22.75 14.71 -11.04
CA PHE A 308 23.76 15.76 -11.00
C PHE A 308 25.15 15.17 -11.18
N GLU A 309 26.03 15.91 -11.86
CA GLU A 309 27.43 15.52 -12.00
C GLU A 309 28.37 16.64 -11.61
N THR A 310 29.38 16.31 -10.80
CA THR A 310 30.44 17.22 -10.36
C THR A 310 31.79 16.54 -10.47
N GLY A 311 32.61 16.98 -11.43
CA GLY A 311 33.92 16.36 -11.65
C GLY A 311 33.81 14.87 -11.93
N TRP A 312 34.31 14.02 -11.01
CA TRP A 312 34.29 12.55 -11.12
C TRP A 312 33.11 11.91 -10.39
N ASP A 313 32.26 12.71 -9.75
CA ASP A 313 31.14 12.21 -8.94
C ASP A 313 29.81 12.38 -9.69
N SER A 314 28.91 11.43 -9.47
CA SER A 314 27.49 11.52 -9.80
C SER A 314 26.67 11.48 -8.52
N GLU A 315 25.57 12.23 -8.51
CA GLU A 315 24.58 12.25 -7.45
C GLU A 315 23.21 11.97 -8.03
N ILE A 316 22.48 11.04 -7.44
CA ILE A 316 21.11 10.69 -7.78
C ILE A 316 20.22 11.14 -6.62
N VAL A 317 19.26 12.01 -6.89
CA VAL A 317 18.22 12.39 -5.94
C VAL A 317 16.90 11.79 -6.41
N LEU A 318 16.30 10.93 -5.61
CA LEU A 318 15.06 10.22 -5.94
C LEU A 318 14.09 10.23 -4.75
N GLY A 319 12.82 9.93 -5.00
CA GLY A 319 11.80 9.84 -3.96
C GLY A 319 10.40 10.20 -4.46
N SER A 320 9.62 10.86 -3.62
CA SER A 320 8.22 11.16 -3.91
C SER A 320 7.98 12.49 -4.64
N ALA A 321 8.92 13.46 -4.54
CA ALA A 321 8.73 14.82 -5.01
C ALA A 321 8.82 14.94 -6.54
N ASN A 322 7.75 15.44 -7.16
CA ASN A 322 7.79 15.87 -8.55
C ASN A 322 8.58 17.19 -8.71
N ALA A 323 9.02 17.49 -9.93
CA ALA A 323 9.65 18.77 -10.28
C ALA A 323 8.60 19.90 -10.38
N THR A 324 7.84 20.13 -9.31
CA THR A 324 6.74 21.10 -9.25
C THR A 324 6.92 22.11 -8.13
N ASN A 325 6.28 23.28 -8.28
CA ASN A 325 6.29 24.31 -7.22
C ASN A 325 5.77 23.79 -5.89
N ALA A 326 4.69 23.01 -5.92
CA ALA A 326 4.04 22.47 -4.72
C ALA A 326 4.96 21.52 -3.94
N ALA A 327 5.76 20.71 -4.66
CA ALA A 327 6.64 19.72 -4.06
C ALA A 327 7.99 20.31 -3.58
N LEU A 328 8.57 21.27 -4.30
CA LEU A 328 9.95 21.72 -4.03
C LEU A 328 10.09 23.15 -3.52
N LEU A 329 9.14 24.06 -3.85
CA LEU A 329 9.29 25.48 -3.57
C LEU A 329 8.29 26.03 -2.55
N CYS A 330 7.13 25.41 -2.41
CA CYS A 330 6.11 25.81 -1.46
C CYS A 330 6.14 24.81 -0.31
N ASP A 331 6.41 25.26 0.92
CA ASP A 331 6.41 24.41 2.13
C ASP A 331 4.99 23.88 2.47
N LYS A 332 4.24 23.40 1.46
CA LYS A 332 2.86 22.90 1.61
C LYS A 332 2.78 21.37 1.58
N ASN A 333 3.38 20.76 0.54
CA ASN A 333 3.40 19.31 0.45
C ASN A 333 4.38 18.73 1.47
N CYS A 334 4.03 17.57 2.00
CA CYS A 334 4.98 16.72 2.72
C CYS A 334 5.54 15.69 1.75
N GLU A 335 6.84 15.71 1.50
CA GLU A 335 7.53 14.83 0.54
C GLU A 335 8.75 14.17 1.21
N ILE A 336 9.30 13.13 0.58
CA ILE A 336 10.59 12.55 0.93
C ILE A 336 11.50 12.48 -0.28
N LEU A 337 12.75 12.86 -0.11
CA LEU A 337 13.83 12.69 -1.08
C LEU A 337 15.02 12.01 -0.41
N VAL A 338 15.73 11.19 -1.17
CA VAL A 338 17.02 10.63 -0.80
C VAL A 338 18.04 10.98 -1.87
N SER A 339 19.20 11.44 -1.45
CA SER A 339 20.37 11.67 -2.29
C SER A 339 21.37 10.53 -2.07
N LEU A 340 21.86 9.98 -3.15
CA LEU A 340 22.90 8.96 -3.21
C LEU A 340 24.04 9.49 -4.08
N LYS A 341 25.27 9.53 -3.55
CA LYS A 341 26.43 10.02 -4.28
C LYS A 341 27.52 8.96 -4.36
N GLY A 342 28.17 8.88 -5.52
CA GLY A 342 29.28 7.97 -5.77
C GLY A 342 30.08 8.37 -7.01
N LYS A 343 31.13 7.59 -7.31
CA LYS A 343 31.98 7.85 -8.47
C LYS A 343 31.28 7.45 -9.78
N LYS A 344 31.34 8.29 -10.81
CA LYS A 344 30.80 8.00 -12.16
C LYS A 344 31.25 6.65 -12.70
N SER A 345 32.53 6.28 -12.47
CA SER A 345 33.06 5.00 -12.90
C SER A 345 32.41 3.78 -12.24
N LYS A 346 31.72 3.97 -11.10
CA LYS A 346 31.02 2.91 -10.37
C LYS A 346 29.51 2.91 -10.60
N ILE A 347 28.91 4.09 -10.60
CA ILE A 347 27.44 4.24 -10.66
C ILE A 347 26.92 4.75 -12.00
N GLY A 348 27.81 5.11 -12.94
CA GLY A 348 27.49 5.65 -14.25
C GLY A 348 27.33 7.17 -14.28
N SER A 349 27.17 7.71 -15.48
CA SER A 349 26.98 9.13 -15.78
C SER A 349 25.58 9.40 -16.36
N ILE A 350 25.23 10.68 -16.49
CA ILE A 350 24.03 11.11 -17.25
C ILE A 350 24.11 10.60 -18.70
N GLY A 351 25.30 10.65 -19.32
CA GLY A 351 25.52 10.14 -20.67
C GLY A 351 25.25 8.64 -20.80
N ASP A 352 25.72 7.84 -19.83
CA ASP A 352 25.45 6.39 -19.81
C ASP A 352 23.94 6.10 -19.66
N MET A 353 23.24 6.87 -18.83
CA MET A 353 21.78 6.72 -18.70
C MET A 353 21.04 7.04 -19.99
N LEU A 354 21.44 8.09 -20.71
CA LEU A 354 20.80 8.52 -21.96
C LEU A 354 21.25 7.72 -23.19
N SER A 355 22.22 6.81 -23.04
CA SER A 355 22.73 5.97 -24.14
C SER A 355 21.69 4.90 -24.56
N ALA A 356 21.91 4.29 -25.72
CA ALA A 356 21.12 3.16 -26.20
C ALA A 356 21.27 1.89 -25.35
N GLU A 357 22.33 1.77 -24.57
CA GLU A 357 22.54 0.67 -23.61
C GLU A 357 21.85 0.95 -22.25
N GLY A 358 21.51 2.21 -22.00
CA GLY A 358 20.81 2.66 -20.81
C GLY A 358 19.29 2.82 -21.05
N MET A 359 18.73 3.84 -20.41
CA MET A 359 17.32 4.21 -20.52
C MET A 359 17.00 4.80 -21.91
N GLY A 360 18.01 5.33 -22.62
CA GLY A 360 17.83 6.01 -23.92
C GLY A 360 17.13 5.16 -24.99
N LYS A 361 17.21 3.82 -24.91
CA LYS A 361 16.48 2.91 -25.83
C LYS A 361 14.94 2.97 -25.72
N TYR A 362 14.43 3.52 -24.61
CA TYR A 362 13.00 3.65 -24.34
C TYR A 362 12.51 5.10 -24.44
N LEU A 363 13.37 6.02 -24.89
CA LEU A 363 13.09 7.45 -24.92
C LEU A 363 12.99 7.95 -26.36
N VAL A 364 11.99 8.78 -26.61
CA VAL A 364 11.74 9.47 -27.89
C VAL A 364 11.82 10.98 -27.67
N ASP A 365 12.40 11.69 -28.65
CA ASP A 365 12.43 13.16 -28.62
C ASP A 365 11.01 13.72 -28.74
N PHE A 366 10.69 14.67 -27.90
CA PHE A 366 9.36 15.29 -27.83
C PHE A 366 9.12 16.17 -29.07
N ASP A 367 7.99 15.95 -29.78
CA ASP A 367 7.54 16.72 -30.91
C ASP A 367 6.36 17.64 -30.52
N GLU A 368 6.56 18.96 -30.68
CA GLU A 368 5.54 19.98 -30.37
C GLU A 368 4.35 19.97 -31.35
N SER A 369 4.45 19.28 -32.49
CA SER A 369 3.40 19.26 -33.52
C SER A 369 2.12 18.50 -33.11
N GLN A 370 2.17 17.71 -32.03
CA GLN A 370 1.06 16.91 -31.52
C GLN A 370 0.19 17.67 -30.50
N GLN A 371 -0.24 18.89 -30.80
CA GLN A 371 -1.08 19.68 -29.91
C GLN A 371 -2.53 19.15 -29.89
N ALA A 372 -2.98 18.64 -28.75
CA ALA A 372 -4.40 18.57 -28.45
C ALA A 372 -4.84 19.88 -27.77
N GLU A 373 -5.94 20.49 -28.21
CA GLU A 373 -6.50 21.64 -27.50
C GLU A 373 -6.93 21.22 -26.07
N PRO A 374 -6.57 22.00 -25.03
CA PRO A 374 -6.97 21.67 -23.66
C PRO A 374 -8.50 21.76 -23.51
N ASP A 375 -9.11 20.67 -23.08
CA ASP A 375 -10.54 20.63 -22.75
C ASP A 375 -10.78 21.36 -21.42
N THR A 376 -11.18 22.64 -21.52
CA THR A 376 -11.44 23.50 -20.37
C THR A 376 -12.68 23.06 -19.57
N GLN A 377 -13.66 22.40 -20.21
CA GLN A 377 -14.85 21.91 -19.55
C GLN A 377 -14.52 20.67 -18.70
N ARG A 378 -13.71 19.79 -19.22
CA ARG A 378 -13.20 18.63 -18.50
C ARG A 378 -12.34 19.06 -17.30
N ALA A 379 -11.43 20.01 -17.48
CA ALA A 379 -10.59 20.51 -16.39
C ALA A 379 -11.42 21.16 -15.25
N GLU A 380 -12.46 21.91 -15.58
CA GLU A 380 -13.40 22.46 -14.58
C GLU A 380 -14.18 21.36 -13.88
N ALA A 381 -14.67 20.35 -14.60
CA ALA A 381 -15.37 19.21 -14.01
C ALA A 381 -14.46 18.38 -13.07
N GLU A 382 -13.20 18.18 -13.44
CA GLU A 382 -12.19 17.53 -12.59
C GLU A 382 -11.95 18.34 -11.30
N ARG A 383 -11.92 19.68 -11.39
CA ARG A 383 -11.81 20.56 -10.23
C ARG A 383 -13.03 20.47 -9.31
N VAL A 384 -14.23 20.40 -9.87
CA VAL A 384 -15.48 20.19 -9.12
C VAL A 384 -15.46 18.85 -8.39
N ALA A 385 -15.07 17.77 -9.07
CA ALA A 385 -14.99 16.44 -8.51
C ALA A 385 -13.98 16.38 -7.35
N GLU A 386 -12.80 17.01 -7.52
CA GLU A 386 -11.77 17.10 -6.48
C GLU A 386 -12.25 17.87 -5.25
N ASN A 387 -12.94 18.98 -5.44
CA ASN A 387 -13.50 19.77 -4.35
C ASN A 387 -14.56 18.98 -3.58
N ALA A 388 -15.46 18.27 -4.28
CA ALA A 388 -16.48 17.43 -3.66
C ALA A 388 -15.87 16.30 -2.83
N ARG A 389 -14.83 15.62 -3.35
CA ARG A 389 -14.09 14.62 -2.59
C ARG A 389 -13.47 15.22 -1.33
N SER A 390 -12.84 16.38 -1.44
CA SER A 390 -12.22 17.07 -0.30
C SER A 390 -13.23 17.44 0.77
N LEU A 391 -14.40 17.93 0.38
CA LEU A 391 -15.50 18.26 1.30
C LEU A 391 -15.99 17.03 2.07
N LEU A 392 -16.21 15.90 1.37
CA LEU A 392 -16.64 14.66 2.02
C LEU A 392 -15.56 14.09 2.93
N ALA A 393 -14.30 14.13 2.50
CA ALA A 393 -13.19 13.63 3.30
C ALA A 393 -12.99 14.44 4.60
N GLN A 394 -13.27 15.75 4.59
CA GLN A 394 -13.20 16.62 5.77
C GLN A 394 -14.45 16.57 6.65
N ALA A 395 -15.53 15.96 6.18
CA ALA A 395 -16.75 15.82 6.96
C ALA A 395 -16.54 14.80 8.10
N CYS A 396 -17.02 15.14 9.29
CA CYS A 396 -16.95 14.25 10.46
C CYS A 396 -18.03 13.16 10.34
N LEU A 397 -17.81 12.20 9.44
CA LEU A 397 -18.70 11.07 9.22
C LEU A 397 -18.27 9.87 10.06
N ASN A 398 -19.23 9.05 10.45
CA ASN A 398 -19.01 7.74 11.07
C ASN A 398 -20.06 6.74 10.61
N VAL A 399 -19.81 5.47 10.84
CA VAL A 399 -20.69 4.37 10.46
C VAL A 399 -21.06 3.58 11.71
N THR A 400 -22.35 3.32 11.90
CA THR A 400 -22.85 2.56 13.06
C THR A 400 -23.55 1.29 12.59
N CYS A 401 -23.23 0.16 13.24
CA CYS A 401 -23.91 -1.11 13.05
C CYS A 401 -25.09 -1.20 14.00
N ARG A 402 -26.30 -1.54 13.50
CA ARG A 402 -27.49 -1.83 14.30
C ARG A 402 -28.08 -3.17 13.87
N PRO A 403 -28.72 -3.93 14.80
CA PRO A 403 -29.44 -5.14 14.41
C PRO A 403 -30.45 -4.82 13.29
N GLY A 404 -30.48 -5.65 12.26
CA GLY A 404 -31.40 -5.53 11.12
C GLY A 404 -32.79 -6.10 11.42
N GLN A 405 -33.61 -6.18 10.38
CA GLN A 405 -34.95 -6.77 10.49
C GLN A 405 -34.90 -8.30 10.62
N ASN A 406 -33.86 -8.94 10.12
CA ASN A 406 -33.60 -10.36 10.28
C ASN A 406 -32.52 -10.59 11.35
N GLU A 407 -32.61 -11.69 12.11
CA GLU A 407 -31.67 -12.02 13.20
C GLU A 407 -30.18 -12.11 12.77
N GLN A 408 -29.92 -12.36 11.47
CA GLN A 408 -28.57 -12.48 10.89
C GLN A 408 -28.13 -11.25 10.10
N ALA A 409 -28.96 -10.22 10.00
CA ALA A 409 -28.68 -9.01 9.24
C ALA A 409 -28.38 -7.82 10.16
N TRP A 410 -27.50 -6.95 9.69
CA TRP A 410 -27.12 -5.72 10.36
C TRP A 410 -27.35 -4.53 9.45
N ALA A 411 -28.06 -3.53 9.94
CA ALA A 411 -28.21 -2.25 9.26
C ALA A 411 -26.92 -1.44 9.44
N LEU A 412 -26.35 -0.99 8.33
CA LEU A 412 -25.19 -0.12 8.30
C LEU A 412 -25.65 1.33 8.08
N ILE A 413 -25.36 2.21 9.03
CA ILE A 413 -25.92 3.55 9.09
C ILE A 413 -24.79 4.57 9.09
N LEU A 414 -24.74 5.42 8.04
CA LEU A 414 -23.87 6.58 7.99
C LEU A 414 -24.49 7.72 8.81
N SER A 415 -23.70 8.28 9.70
CA SER A 415 -24.06 9.40 10.57
C SER A 415 -23.05 10.53 10.44
N GLY A 416 -23.52 11.77 10.65
CA GLY A 416 -22.73 12.98 10.52
C GLY A 416 -23.34 13.94 9.50
N ALA A 417 -22.80 15.17 9.45
CA ALA A 417 -23.28 16.20 8.54
C ALA A 417 -22.66 15.99 7.15
N ILE A 418 -23.44 15.53 6.18
CA ILE A 418 -23.02 15.49 4.78
C ILE A 418 -23.05 16.92 4.23
N PRO A 419 -21.91 17.47 3.76
CA PRO A 419 -21.87 18.82 3.21
C PRO A 419 -22.58 18.90 1.86
N PRO A 420 -23.06 20.10 1.45
CA PRO A 420 -23.54 20.30 0.10
C PRO A 420 -22.40 20.09 -0.91
N LEU A 421 -22.70 19.43 -2.04
CA LEU A 421 -21.72 19.08 -3.08
C LEU A 421 -22.01 19.86 -4.37
N PRO A 422 -21.64 21.13 -4.47
CA PRO A 422 -21.96 21.96 -5.62
C PRO A 422 -21.25 21.43 -6.89
N GLY A 423 -22.02 21.36 -7.98
CA GLY A 423 -21.52 20.88 -9.28
C GLY A 423 -21.51 19.35 -9.45
N ILE A 424 -21.89 18.59 -8.43
CA ILE A 424 -22.17 17.16 -8.54
C ILE A 424 -23.63 16.95 -8.91
N VAL A 425 -23.89 16.11 -9.90
CA VAL A 425 -25.24 15.85 -10.43
C VAL A 425 -25.87 14.58 -9.85
N SER A 426 -25.06 13.59 -9.48
CA SER A 426 -25.49 12.39 -8.77
C SER A 426 -24.36 11.81 -7.93
N GLY A 427 -24.70 11.07 -6.89
CA GLY A 427 -23.73 10.37 -6.04
C GLY A 427 -24.27 9.01 -5.61
N TRP A 428 -23.36 8.06 -5.38
CA TRP A 428 -23.62 6.71 -4.93
C TRP A 428 -22.67 6.34 -3.80
N ILE A 429 -23.14 5.54 -2.84
CA ILE A 429 -22.37 5.18 -1.65
C ILE A 429 -22.62 3.71 -1.28
N TRP A 430 -21.55 2.97 -0.96
CA TRP A 430 -21.63 1.55 -0.54
C TRP A 430 -20.40 1.13 0.28
N PRO A 431 -20.49 0.10 1.12
CA PRO A 431 -19.33 -0.52 1.76
C PRO A 431 -18.51 -1.34 0.74
N VAL A 432 -17.18 -1.22 0.75
CA VAL A 432 -16.29 -1.88 -0.26
C VAL A 432 -16.35 -3.41 -0.25
N THR A 433 -16.91 -4.00 0.79
CA THR A 433 -17.08 -5.44 0.97
C THR A 433 -18.21 -6.06 0.17
N VAL A 434 -19.07 -5.22 -0.44
CA VAL A 434 -20.19 -5.66 -1.27
C VAL A 434 -20.14 -4.99 -2.65
N PRO A 435 -20.88 -5.53 -3.66
CA PRO A 435 -20.97 -4.90 -4.98
C PRO A 435 -21.57 -3.48 -4.89
N ALA A 436 -21.15 -2.59 -5.79
CA ALA A 436 -21.66 -1.21 -5.83
C ALA A 436 -23.18 -1.11 -5.98
N GLU A 437 -23.78 -2.07 -6.66
CA GLU A 437 -25.23 -2.18 -6.86
C GLU A 437 -26.01 -2.36 -5.55
N SER A 438 -25.35 -2.84 -4.49
CA SER A 438 -25.94 -2.99 -3.16
C SER A 438 -25.95 -1.69 -2.33
N GLY A 439 -25.42 -0.60 -2.88
CA GLY A 439 -25.38 0.69 -2.23
C GLY A 439 -26.66 1.49 -2.38
N CYS A 440 -26.60 2.77 -1.98
CA CYS A 440 -27.70 3.71 -2.08
C CYS A 440 -27.27 5.08 -2.64
N ALA A 441 -28.24 5.89 -3.03
CA ALA A 441 -28.00 7.24 -3.51
C ALA A 441 -27.46 8.13 -2.38
N LEU A 442 -26.38 8.87 -2.65
CA LEU A 442 -25.83 9.87 -1.74
C LEU A 442 -26.67 11.16 -1.84
N PRO A 443 -27.19 11.70 -0.74
CA PRO A 443 -27.83 13.02 -0.73
C PRO A 443 -26.83 14.11 -1.10
N LEU A 444 -27.16 14.92 -2.12
CA LEU A 444 -26.28 16.00 -2.62
C LEU A 444 -26.49 17.33 -1.89
N ASN A 445 -27.64 17.49 -1.23
CA ASN A 445 -27.91 18.62 -0.38
C ASN A 445 -27.49 18.32 1.05
N ALA A 446 -27.16 19.36 1.81
CA ALA A 446 -26.80 19.19 3.22
C ALA A 446 -27.82 18.28 3.94
N LEU A 447 -27.30 17.17 4.50
CA LEU A 447 -28.08 16.22 5.28
C LEU A 447 -27.48 16.11 6.66
N ASP A 448 -28.24 16.48 7.67
CA ASP A 448 -27.88 16.33 9.08
C ASP A 448 -28.78 15.25 9.72
N LYS A 449 -28.80 14.07 9.07
CA LYS A 449 -29.59 12.90 9.49
C LYS A 449 -28.85 11.63 9.18
N GLU A 450 -29.25 10.56 9.86
CA GLU A 450 -28.77 9.22 9.56
C GLU A 450 -29.20 8.76 8.16
N LEU A 451 -28.24 8.18 7.41
CA LEU A 451 -28.48 7.55 6.11
C LEU A 451 -28.26 6.04 6.25
N VAL A 452 -29.32 5.25 6.04
CA VAL A 452 -29.22 3.79 6.02
C VAL A 452 -28.60 3.36 4.69
N LEU A 453 -27.40 2.78 4.74
CA LEU A 453 -26.68 2.29 3.55
C LEU A 453 -27.25 0.96 3.04
N GLY A 454 -27.82 0.17 3.92
CA GLY A 454 -28.43 -1.14 3.63
C GLY A 454 -28.38 -2.08 4.82
N GLU A 455 -28.92 -3.29 4.63
CA GLU A 455 -28.78 -4.41 5.58
C GLU A 455 -27.84 -5.45 5.00
N PHE A 456 -26.83 -5.86 5.79
CA PHE A 456 -25.75 -6.71 5.35
C PHE A 456 -25.47 -7.82 6.38
N SER A 457 -24.80 -8.90 5.97
CA SER A 457 -24.26 -9.90 6.90
C SER A 457 -23.15 -9.29 7.76
N ALA A 458 -22.92 -9.81 8.95
CA ALA A 458 -21.82 -9.35 9.80
C ALA A 458 -20.46 -9.38 9.10
N ALA A 459 -20.21 -10.36 8.22
CA ALA A 459 -18.97 -10.45 7.43
C ALA A 459 -18.75 -9.28 6.46
N SER A 460 -19.82 -8.61 6.05
CA SER A 460 -19.76 -7.50 5.08
C SER A 460 -19.73 -6.11 5.71
N LEU A 461 -19.79 -6.03 7.04
CA LEU A 461 -19.73 -4.73 7.74
C LEU A 461 -18.31 -4.16 7.64
N THR A 462 -18.21 -2.87 7.33
CA THR A 462 -16.92 -2.18 7.22
C THR A 462 -17.07 -0.67 7.37
N GLY A 463 -16.03 -0.02 7.89
CA GLY A 463 -15.85 1.42 7.88
C GLY A 463 -15.25 1.95 6.56
N LEU A 464 -14.78 1.05 5.67
CA LEU A 464 -14.29 1.42 4.35
C LEU A 464 -15.48 1.66 3.41
N ILE A 465 -15.89 2.90 3.32
CA ILE A 465 -17.07 3.33 2.57
C ILE A 465 -16.65 3.96 1.24
N ALA A 466 -17.14 3.39 0.15
CA ALA A 466 -16.92 3.88 -1.20
C ALA A 466 -17.93 4.96 -1.58
N PHE A 467 -17.46 5.97 -2.28
CA PHE A 467 -18.21 7.06 -2.86
C PHE A 467 -17.95 7.12 -4.36
N GLU A 468 -19.00 7.31 -5.14
CA GLU A 468 -18.95 7.60 -6.57
C GLU A 468 -19.74 8.88 -6.82
N LEU A 469 -19.10 9.89 -7.43
CA LEU A 469 -19.70 11.19 -7.71
C LEU A 469 -19.58 11.50 -9.19
N HIS A 470 -20.69 11.85 -9.80
CA HIS A 470 -20.77 12.24 -11.20
C HIS A 470 -20.90 13.75 -11.34
N THR A 471 -20.08 14.35 -12.20
CA THR A 471 -20.15 15.76 -12.56
C THR A 471 -21.11 15.99 -13.74
N SER A 472 -21.28 17.24 -14.15
CA SER A 472 -22.02 17.56 -15.39
C SER A 472 -21.28 17.10 -16.65
N HIS A 473 -19.96 16.84 -16.59
CA HIS A 473 -19.19 16.30 -17.69
C HIS A 473 -19.26 14.77 -17.68
N PRO A 474 -19.73 14.10 -18.75
CA PRO A 474 -20.05 12.66 -18.73
C PRO A 474 -18.82 11.77 -18.52
N GLU A 475 -17.62 12.22 -18.90
CA GLU A 475 -16.39 11.46 -18.70
C GLU A 475 -15.71 11.71 -17.35
N VAL A 476 -16.21 12.64 -16.54
CA VAL A 476 -15.60 12.99 -15.25
C VAL A 476 -16.43 12.45 -14.10
N THR A 477 -16.00 11.31 -13.61
CA THR A 477 -16.51 10.64 -12.41
C THR A 477 -15.37 10.48 -11.41
N VAL A 478 -15.60 10.81 -10.16
CA VAL A 478 -14.62 10.53 -9.09
C VAL A 478 -15.10 9.40 -8.22
N ARG A 479 -14.23 8.42 -7.98
CA ARG A 479 -14.42 7.27 -7.07
C ARG A 479 -13.35 7.29 -5.99
N PHE A 480 -13.74 7.13 -4.76
CA PHE A 480 -12.81 7.05 -3.63
C PHE A 480 -13.45 6.33 -2.45
N VAL A 481 -12.62 5.94 -1.50
CA VAL A 481 -13.03 5.31 -0.24
C VAL A 481 -12.57 6.19 0.92
N LEU A 482 -13.38 6.28 1.96
CA LEU A 482 -13.00 6.83 3.27
C LEU A 482 -12.96 5.69 4.28
N ASN A 483 -11.98 5.69 5.17
CA ASN A 483 -11.93 4.80 6.33
C ASN A 483 -12.60 5.49 7.52
N LEU A 484 -13.92 5.32 7.61
CA LEU A 484 -14.75 5.96 8.62
C LEU A 484 -14.74 5.15 9.94
N PRO A 485 -14.82 5.81 11.10
CA PRO A 485 -14.99 5.12 12.37
C PRO A 485 -16.21 4.19 12.33
N LEU A 486 -16.00 2.91 12.63
CA LEU A 486 -17.04 1.89 12.68
C LEU A 486 -17.44 1.63 14.13
N ILE A 487 -18.71 1.87 14.46
CA ILE A 487 -19.26 1.86 15.83
C ILE A 487 -20.20 0.68 16.00
N ALA A 488 -20.20 0.06 17.19
CA ALA A 488 -21.04 -1.06 17.57
C ALA A 488 -20.89 -2.27 16.61
N VAL A 489 -19.63 -2.61 16.32
CA VAL A 489 -19.28 -3.79 15.52
C VAL A 489 -19.69 -5.04 16.27
N PRO A 490 -20.43 -5.98 15.65
CA PRO A 490 -20.76 -7.24 16.32
C PRO A 490 -19.52 -8.12 16.53
N ASP A 491 -19.45 -8.76 17.69
CA ASP A 491 -18.31 -9.63 18.08
C ASP A 491 -18.13 -10.82 17.11
N GLU A 492 -19.21 -11.29 16.50
CA GLU A 492 -19.20 -12.39 15.53
C GLU A 492 -18.64 -12.04 14.16
N ARG A 493 -18.29 -10.78 13.86
CA ARG A 493 -17.86 -10.32 12.53
C ARG A 493 -16.70 -11.16 11.97
N GLU A 494 -15.63 -11.35 12.75
CA GLU A 494 -14.45 -12.11 12.30
C GLU A 494 -14.79 -13.59 12.07
N ALA A 495 -15.61 -14.19 12.94
CA ALA A 495 -16.11 -15.55 12.77
C ALA A 495 -16.94 -15.70 11.50
N MET A 496 -17.78 -14.71 11.17
CA MET A 496 -18.59 -14.72 9.95
C MET A 496 -17.72 -14.52 8.70
N ILE A 497 -16.65 -13.71 8.75
CA ILE A 497 -15.67 -13.61 7.65
C ILE A 497 -15.03 -14.99 7.42
N LEU A 498 -14.58 -15.63 8.49
CA LEU A 498 -13.99 -16.96 8.41
C LEU A 498 -14.96 -18.00 7.80
N GLN A 499 -16.23 -17.97 8.20
CA GLN A 499 -17.26 -18.85 7.62
C GLN A 499 -17.47 -18.64 6.12
N THR A 500 -17.33 -17.41 5.61
CA THR A 500 -17.45 -17.15 4.16
C THR A 500 -16.28 -17.72 3.36
N ILE A 501 -15.13 -17.89 4.00
CA ILE A 501 -13.90 -18.42 3.39
C ILE A 501 -13.88 -19.95 3.50
N ILE A 502 -14.23 -20.50 4.67
CA ILE A 502 -14.24 -21.94 4.96
C ILE A 502 -15.66 -22.47 4.87
N ASN A 503 -16.05 -22.95 3.70
CA ASN A 503 -17.38 -23.50 3.45
C ASN A 503 -17.39 -24.98 3.05
N ARG A 504 -16.19 -25.61 2.89
CA ARG A 504 -16.02 -27.04 2.56
C ARG A 504 -15.05 -27.69 3.54
N GLN A 505 -15.11 -29.01 3.63
CA GLN A 505 -14.24 -29.79 4.52
C GLN A 505 -12.76 -29.69 4.09
N GLU A 506 -12.49 -29.64 2.79
CA GLU A 506 -11.14 -29.44 2.27
C GLU A 506 -10.56 -28.09 2.75
N ASP A 507 -11.37 -27.04 2.72
CA ASP A 507 -10.99 -25.70 3.15
C ASP A 507 -10.66 -25.68 4.65
N PHE A 508 -11.49 -26.35 5.45
CA PHE A 508 -11.25 -26.51 6.89
C PHE A 508 -9.93 -27.24 7.16
N MET A 509 -9.72 -28.40 6.52
CA MET A 509 -8.51 -29.18 6.75
C MET A 509 -7.25 -28.43 6.32
N ARG A 510 -7.32 -27.73 5.19
CA ARG A 510 -6.22 -26.89 4.71
C ARG A 510 -5.88 -25.78 5.70
N TYR A 511 -6.88 -25.07 6.20
CA TYR A 511 -6.67 -24.00 7.19
C TYR A 511 -6.16 -24.55 8.52
N LEU A 512 -6.71 -25.68 9.00
CA LEU A 512 -6.24 -26.36 10.20
C LEU A 512 -4.75 -26.74 10.08
N MET A 513 -4.34 -27.34 8.96
CA MET A 513 -2.93 -27.69 8.72
C MET A 513 -2.03 -26.47 8.68
N MET A 514 -2.49 -25.36 8.12
CA MET A 514 -1.76 -24.10 8.15
C MET A 514 -1.58 -23.57 9.59
N LEU A 515 -2.61 -23.66 10.43
CA LEU A 515 -2.51 -23.30 11.85
C LEU A 515 -1.51 -24.20 12.60
N LEU A 516 -1.58 -25.52 12.40
CA LEU A 516 -0.73 -26.50 13.06
C LEU A 516 0.76 -26.36 12.67
N ASN A 517 1.03 -25.97 11.43
CA ASN A 517 2.39 -25.81 10.88
C ASN A 517 2.87 -24.36 10.85
N ALA A 518 2.22 -23.46 11.55
CA ALA A 518 2.47 -22.03 11.46
C ALA A 518 3.90 -21.58 11.84
N ASP A 519 4.68 -22.40 12.54
CA ASP A 519 6.10 -22.18 12.81
C ASP A 519 7.02 -22.76 11.75
N SER A 520 6.46 -23.53 10.80
CA SER A 520 7.22 -24.06 9.66
C SER A 520 7.37 -22.97 8.59
N PRO A 521 8.54 -22.85 7.96
CA PRO A 521 8.70 -22.03 6.75
C PRO A 521 7.71 -22.41 5.64
N PHE A 522 7.17 -23.62 5.67
CA PHE A 522 6.21 -24.18 4.71
C PHE A 522 4.74 -24.00 5.11
N ALA A 523 4.42 -23.28 6.18
CA ALA A 523 3.05 -23.13 6.66
C ALA A 523 2.10 -22.51 5.62
N PHE A 524 2.61 -21.68 4.74
CA PHE A 524 1.85 -21.02 3.67
C PHE A 524 1.98 -21.72 2.30
N SER A 525 2.78 -22.78 2.20
CA SER A 525 3.15 -23.42 0.93
C SER A 525 2.53 -24.79 0.69
N THR A 526 1.66 -25.30 1.57
CA THR A 526 1.05 -26.62 1.41
C THR A 526 0.06 -26.63 0.25
N GLU A 527 0.52 -27.05 -0.95
CA GLU A 527 -0.35 -27.53 -2.01
C GLU A 527 -0.99 -28.85 -1.56
N ILE A 528 -2.24 -28.77 -1.13
CA ILE A 528 -3.07 -29.96 -0.97
C ILE A 528 -3.65 -30.27 -2.33
N ASN A 529 -3.01 -31.18 -3.09
CA ASN A 529 -3.59 -31.74 -4.30
C ASN A 529 -4.78 -32.63 -3.90
N ALA A 530 -5.99 -32.10 -4.00
CA ALA A 530 -7.22 -32.83 -3.80
C ALA A 530 -7.49 -33.71 -5.03
N ASP A 531 -7.23 -35.02 -4.93
CA ASP A 531 -7.70 -36.01 -5.90
C ASP A 531 -9.12 -36.49 -5.48
N PRO A 532 -10.18 -36.27 -6.31
CA PRO A 532 -11.57 -36.42 -5.86
C PRO A 532 -12.09 -37.86 -5.83
N VAL A 533 -11.24 -38.90 -5.93
CA VAL A 533 -11.69 -40.28 -6.23
C VAL A 533 -11.83 -41.22 -5.04
N ASN A 534 -11.29 -40.89 -3.86
CA ASN A 534 -11.45 -41.78 -2.70
C ASN A 534 -12.00 -40.96 -1.49
N GLY A 535 -13.19 -41.33 -1.04
CA GLY A 535 -13.98 -40.72 0.02
C GLY A 535 -13.40 -40.76 1.44
N PHE A 536 -12.12 -40.81 1.58
CA PHE A 536 -11.31 -40.36 2.70
C PHE A 536 -10.60 -39.09 2.23
N TYR A 537 -10.74 -37.99 2.91
CA TYR A 537 -10.00 -36.78 2.58
C TYR A 537 -8.50 -37.04 2.74
N GLY A 538 -7.99 -37.88 1.88
CA GLY A 538 -6.59 -38.13 1.69
C GLY A 538 -5.99 -36.83 1.15
N LEU A 539 -5.27 -36.12 1.97
CA LEU A 539 -4.07 -35.46 1.49
C LEU A 539 -3.42 -36.47 0.55
N SER A 540 -3.40 -36.19 -0.75
CA SER A 540 -2.87 -37.08 -1.80
C SER A 540 -1.34 -37.10 -1.77
N LEU A 541 -0.83 -37.45 -0.63
CA LEU A 541 0.50 -37.92 -0.37
C LEU A 541 0.26 -39.23 0.35
N GLY A 542 0.07 -40.34 -0.23
CA GLY A 542 0.06 -41.69 0.31
C GLY A 542 0.41 -41.97 1.78
N GLU A 543 0.38 -40.97 2.63
CA GLU A 543 0.64 -40.95 4.06
C GLU A 543 -0.53 -40.21 4.75
N GLU A 544 -1.17 -40.90 5.67
CA GLU A 544 -2.14 -40.36 6.61
C GLU A 544 -1.46 -39.19 7.35
N VAL A 545 -2.02 -37.95 7.25
CA VAL A 545 -1.52 -36.84 8.06
C VAL A 545 -1.84 -37.17 9.52
N PRO A 546 -0.87 -37.35 10.39
CA PRO A 546 -1.11 -37.74 11.77
C PRO A 546 -1.56 -36.51 12.57
N LEU A 547 -2.85 -36.13 12.42
CA LEU A 547 -3.45 -34.96 13.09
C LEU A 547 -3.24 -34.97 14.59
N LEU A 548 -3.35 -36.12 15.22
CA LEU A 548 -3.10 -36.25 16.69
C LEU A 548 -1.65 -35.92 17.03
N GLU A 549 -0.69 -36.30 16.19
CA GLU A 549 0.72 -36.05 16.41
C GLU A 549 1.03 -34.56 16.20
N GLU A 550 0.44 -33.91 15.18
CA GLU A 550 0.60 -32.47 14.97
C GLU A 550 -0.04 -31.65 16.10
N LEU A 551 -1.25 -31.99 16.56
CA LEU A 551 -1.88 -31.37 17.73
C LEU A 551 -1.02 -31.57 18.99
N THR A 552 -0.47 -32.78 19.20
CA THR A 552 0.39 -33.09 20.33
C THR A 552 1.71 -32.32 20.25
N ARG A 553 2.28 -32.17 19.06
CA ARG A 553 3.49 -31.38 18.81
C ARG A 553 3.25 -29.90 19.11
N MET A 554 2.12 -29.35 18.66
CA MET A 554 1.71 -27.98 18.97
C MET A 554 1.52 -27.78 20.48
N TYR A 555 0.81 -28.69 21.15
CA TYR A 555 0.63 -28.64 22.60
C TYR A 555 1.95 -28.63 23.38
N SER A 556 2.94 -29.39 22.88
CA SER A 556 4.24 -29.50 23.54
C SER A 556 5.15 -28.28 23.29
N ARG A 557 5.02 -27.62 22.13
CA ARG A 557 5.90 -26.52 21.71
C ARG A 557 5.30 -25.14 21.97
N ASN A 558 4.02 -24.97 21.63
CA ASN A 558 3.31 -23.68 21.65
C ASN A 558 1.85 -23.88 22.10
N PRO A 559 1.60 -24.21 23.37
CA PRO A 559 0.25 -24.55 23.86
C PRO A 559 -0.77 -23.42 23.69
N GLU A 560 -0.35 -22.17 23.75
CA GLU A 560 -1.18 -20.97 23.51
C GLU A 560 -1.81 -20.94 22.13
N ARG A 561 -1.19 -21.55 21.12
CA ARG A 561 -1.76 -21.63 19.75
C ARG A 561 -2.89 -22.63 19.60
N LEU A 562 -3.07 -23.53 20.53
CA LEU A 562 -4.27 -24.38 20.54
C LEU A 562 -5.55 -23.57 20.73
N ALA A 563 -5.44 -22.35 21.29
CA ALA A 563 -6.55 -21.41 21.34
C ALA A 563 -7.05 -21.01 19.95
N ASP A 564 -6.14 -20.91 18.96
CA ASP A 564 -6.52 -20.63 17.57
C ASP A 564 -7.33 -21.78 16.94
N VAL A 565 -6.93 -23.03 17.22
CA VAL A 565 -7.68 -24.22 16.79
C VAL A 565 -9.04 -24.31 17.50
N ALA A 566 -9.07 -24.04 18.79
CA ALA A 566 -10.32 -23.99 19.55
C ALA A 566 -11.27 -22.90 19.02
N ALA A 567 -10.76 -21.73 18.73
CA ALA A 567 -11.52 -20.65 18.11
C ALA A 567 -12.04 -21.04 16.72
N LEU A 568 -11.22 -21.67 15.87
CA LEU A 568 -11.63 -22.20 14.58
C LEU A 568 -12.81 -23.17 14.70
N VAL A 569 -12.69 -24.17 15.58
CA VAL A 569 -13.74 -25.16 15.82
C VAL A 569 -15.01 -24.49 16.35
N LYS A 570 -14.89 -23.59 17.33
CA LYS A 570 -16.02 -22.85 17.90
C LYS A 570 -16.75 -22.02 16.83
N ASN A 571 -16.02 -21.30 15.99
CA ASN A 571 -16.57 -20.40 14.98
C ASN A 571 -17.28 -21.17 13.84
N LEU A 572 -16.82 -22.38 13.49
CA LEU A 572 -17.35 -23.16 12.38
C LEU A 572 -18.33 -24.28 12.80
N ARG A 573 -18.42 -24.61 14.09
CA ARG A 573 -19.23 -25.72 14.59
C ARG A 573 -20.72 -25.61 14.26
N HIS A 574 -21.22 -24.39 14.17
CA HIS A 574 -22.62 -24.09 13.87
C HIS A 574 -22.82 -23.54 12.46
N SER A 575 -21.78 -23.61 11.59
CA SER A 575 -21.90 -23.19 10.20
C SER A 575 -22.94 -24.04 9.46
N PRO A 576 -23.82 -23.41 8.63
CA PRO A 576 -24.81 -24.16 7.84
C PRO A 576 -24.17 -25.19 6.91
N ASP A 577 -22.99 -24.91 6.40
CA ASP A 577 -22.27 -25.72 5.42
C ASP A 577 -21.54 -26.92 6.04
N LYS A 578 -21.49 -27.01 7.40
CA LYS A 578 -20.83 -28.07 8.16
C LYS A 578 -19.42 -28.39 7.63
N PRO A 579 -18.50 -27.42 7.58
CA PRO A 579 -17.19 -27.62 6.98
C PRO A 579 -16.24 -28.47 7.83
N ILE A 580 -16.58 -28.76 9.10
CA ILE A 580 -15.74 -29.57 9.99
C ILE A 580 -16.06 -31.05 9.80
N PRO A 581 -15.07 -31.91 9.48
CA PRO A 581 -15.27 -33.36 9.44
C PRO A 581 -15.71 -33.92 10.80
N GLU A 582 -16.65 -34.89 10.81
CA GLU A 582 -17.14 -35.49 12.05
C GLU A 582 -16.03 -36.22 12.83
N ASP A 583 -15.16 -36.93 12.11
CA ASP A 583 -14.00 -37.64 12.70
C ASP A 583 -13.04 -36.66 13.40
N PHE A 584 -12.85 -35.44 12.86
CA PHE A 584 -12.06 -34.40 13.51
C PHE A 584 -12.75 -33.87 14.78
N LEU A 585 -14.07 -33.69 14.77
CA LEU A 585 -14.80 -33.24 15.95
C LEU A 585 -14.69 -34.25 17.11
N GLU A 586 -14.73 -35.54 16.80
CA GLU A 586 -14.53 -36.62 17.80
C GLU A 586 -13.10 -36.56 18.37
N LEU A 587 -12.09 -36.48 17.49
CA LEU A 587 -10.68 -36.34 17.90
C LEU A 587 -10.47 -35.10 18.75
N TRP A 588 -10.99 -33.95 18.32
CA TRP A 588 -10.86 -32.67 19.03
C TRP A 588 -11.50 -32.72 20.41
N ALA A 589 -12.69 -33.29 20.56
CA ALA A 589 -13.38 -33.42 21.84
C ALA A 589 -12.56 -34.22 22.88
N VAL A 590 -11.90 -35.30 22.44
CA VAL A 590 -11.01 -36.08 23.29
C VAL A 590 -9.75 -35.28 23.64
N PHE A 591 -9.13 -34.63 22.67
CA PHE A 591 -7.92 -33.84 22.85
C PHE A 591 -8.15 -32.65 23.78
N GLU A 592 -9.22 -31.90 23.59
CA GLU A 592 -9.65 -30.76 24.40
C GLU A 592 -9.91 -31.18 25.87
N SER A 593 -10.60 -32.31 26.07
CA SER A 593 -10.85 -32.87 27.39
C SER A 593 -9.56 -33.26 28.12
N ALA A 594 -8.58 -33.81 27.36
CA ALA A 594 -7.31 -34.26 27.92
C ALA A 594 -6.34 -33.10 28.25
N THR A 595 -6.36 -32.05 27.48
CA THR A 595 -5.42 -30.90 27.57
C THR A 595 -5.97 -29.74 28.41
N GLY A 596 -7.29 -29.64 28.57
CA GLY A 596 -7.93 -28.57 29.34
C GLY A 596 -7.88 -27.19 28.69
N VAL A 597 -7.68 -27.12 27.37
CA VAL A 597 -7.49 -25.86 26.58
C VAL A 597 -8.61 -24.83 26.81
N HIS A 598 -9.79 -25.22 27.26
CA HIS A 598 -10.92 -24.32 27.59
C HIS A 598 -10.99 -23.85 29.07
N ARG A 599 -10.04 -24.23 29.91
CA ARG A 599 -10.11 -23.88 31.37
C ARG A 599 -9.48 -22.54 31.72
N GLU A 600 -8.87 -21.84 30.76
CA GLU A 600 -8.26 -20.52 30.98
C GLU A 600 -8.92 -19.44 30.12
N GLN A 601 -10.21 -19.12 30.38
CA GLN A 601 -10.84 -17.85 30.03
C GLN A 601 -11.79 -17.40 31.11
#